data_1a01f2cf6e008773f066a66bfbb23bac
#
_entry.id   1a01f2cf6e008773f066a66bfbb23bac
#
_cell.length_a   1.000
_cell.length_b   1.000
_cell.length_c   1.000
_cell.angle_alpha   90.00
_cell.angle_beta   90.00
_cell.angle_gamma   90.00
#
_symmetry.space_group_name_H-M   'P 1'
#
loop_
_entity.id
_entity.type
_entity.pdbx_description
1 polymer ?
#
loop_
_entity_poly.entity_id
_entity_poly.type
_entity_poly.pdbx_seq_one_letter_code
_entity_poly.pdbx_strand_id
1 'polypeptide(L)'
;MKIAILGDTHFGSRNSNSIIQLWQEKFFKDVFWPYIDEHNIKTVIQTGDYFDNRKWINIQTMAFQKKIFVDHIQKRDMTCYGIIGNHDIPLRYSLENNSPGQLLNHEKGMVYYDKTTNLELDGVTFTLMPWLCKDNQEESVDIIRNGGEVLVGHYEIDGMDMHPGAKARAELKPSDFKNWKYVISGHYHTHSEKANINYVGTPYQMTWNDAKGKNGFWIMDTTDLSMEYIVNPYTFFHRIYWEDGTDYDISTITNSYVKLIIKKKSDFEIFEKFIDKVNHHDPFDLKIIESFEEYNEDNVGDMIKMVATTDLIGQYIDDVATDNNKEAIKKLMLEIYEDAMRTEEFDTV
;
A
#
# COMPACT_ATOMS: atom_id res chain seq x y z
N MET A 1 15.57 -13.69 -20.35
CA MET A 1 14.47 -14.39 -19.60
C MET A 1 13.48 -13.39 -19.05
N LYS A 2 12.23 -13.84 -18.73
CA LYS A 2 11.27 -12.98 -18.04
C LYS A 2 11.37 -13.16 -16.52
N ILE A 3 11.36 -12.05 -15.78
CA ILE A 3 11.39 -11.98 -14.31
C ILE A 3 10.14 -11.25 -13.85
N ALA A 4 9.41 -11.80 -12.88
CA ALA A 4 8.31 -11.09 -12.25
C ALA A 4 8.86 -10.23 -11.09
N ILE A 5 8.42 -8.97 -11.03
CA ILE A 5 8.79 -8.04 -9.96
C ILE A 5 7.53 -7.73 -9.17
N LEU A 6 7.51 -8.12 -7.92
CA LEU A 6 6.39 -8.02 -7.01
C LEU A 6 6.71 -6.98 -5.93
N GLY A 7 5.82 -6.01 -5.76
CA GLY A 7 5.94 -4.97 -4.74
C GLY A 7 5.54 -5.47 -3.35
N ASP A 8 5.27 -4.53 -2.51
CA ASP A 8 4.97 -4.66 -1.08
C ASP A 8 3.71 -5.52 -0.88
N THR A 9 3.91 -6.74 -0.38
CA THR A 9 2.81 -7.70 -0.20
C THR A 9 2.05 -7.52 1.10
N HIS A 10 2.71 -7.01 2.13
CA HIS A 10 2.13 -6.74 3.45
C HIS A 10 1.22 -7.88 3.95
N PHE A 11 1.72 -9.12 3.95
CA PHE A 11 0.98 -10.22 4.53
C PHE A 11 0.70 -9.95 6.01
N GLY A 12 -0.57 -10.06 6.39
CA GLY A 12 -1.03 -9.74 7.75
C GLY A 12 -1.59 -8.33 7.92
N SER A 13 -1.80 -7.59 6.82
CA SER A 13 -2.38 -6.24 6.83
C SER A 13 -3.63 -6.14 7.69
N ARG A 14 -3.75 -5.00 8.41
CA ARG A 14 -4.85 -4.70 9.32
C ARG A 14 -5.13 -5.83 10.32
N ASN A 15 -4.09 -6.23 11.06
CA ASN A 15 -4.16 -7.29 12.06
C ASN A 15 -4.66 -8.63 11.48
N SER A 16 -4.16 -9.02 10.32
CA SER A 16 -4.52 -10.26 9.62
C SER A 16 -6.00 -10.32 9.24
N ASN A 17 -6.56 -9.21 8.78
CA ASN A 17 -7.95 -9.11 8.39
C ASN A 17 -8.30 -10.15 7.32
N SER A 18 -9.30 -11.00 7.60
CA SER A 18 -9.68 -12.12 6.74
C SER A 18 -10.23 -11.69 5.38
N ILE A 19 -10.85 -10.51 5.30
CA ILE A 19 -11.37 -9.98 4.04
C ILE A 19 -10.23 -9.50 3.14
N ILE A 20 -9.19 -8.86 3.72
CA ILE A 20 -7.99 -8.53 2.95
C ILE A 20 -7.31 -9.81 2.44
N GLN A 21 -7.19 -10.83 3.29
CA GLN A 21 -6.64 -12.14 2.88
C GLN A 21 -7.41 -12.75 1.72
N LEU A 22 -8.75 -12.64 1.70
CA LEU A 22 -9.58 -13.11 0.58
C LEU A 22 -9.19 -12.43 -0.74
N TRP A 23 -8.96 -11.11 -0.72
CA TRP A 23 -8.57 -10.36 -1.91
C TRP A 23 -7.11 -10.60 -2.31
N GLN A 24 -6.22 -10.81 -1.35
CA GLN A 24 -4.85 -11.26 -1.60
C GLN A 24 -4.86 -12.65 -2.28
N GLU A 25 -5.61 -13.62 -1.73
CA GLU A 25 -5.74 -14.96 -2.33
C GLU A 25 -6.32 -14.87 -3.75
N LYS A 26 -7.33 -14.04 -3.98
CA LYS A 26 -7.93 -13.83 -5.30
C LYS A 26 -6.93 -13.30 -6.31
N PHE A 27 -6.11 -12.28 -5.94
CA PHE A 27 -5.06 -11.78 -6.81
C PHE A 27 -4.05 -12.87 -7.18
N PHE A 28 -3.50 -13.58 -6.20
CA PHE A 28 -2.51 -14.62 -6.48
C PHE A 28 -3.09 -15.75 -7.33
N LYS A 29 -4.29 -16.22 -7.01
CA LYS A 29 -4.94 -17.34 -7.68
C LYS A 29 -5.38 -17.02 -9.10
N ASP A 30 -6.00 -15.85 -9.31
CA ASP A 30 -6.70 -15.54 -10.54
C ASP A 30 -5.88 -14.64 -11.50
N VAL A 31 -4.81 -13.97 -11.01
CA VAL A 31 -4.01 -13.05 -11.80
C VAL A 31 -2.53 -13.44 -11.81
N PHE A 32 -1.87 -13.50 -10.66
CA PHE A 32 -0.42 -13.67 -10.60
C PHE A 32 0.03 -15.06 -11.08
N TRP A 33 -0.46 -16.13 -10.45
CA TRP A 33 -0.02 -17.48 -10.79
C TRP A 33 -0.43 -17.90 -12.20
N PRO A 34 -1.62 -17.60 -12.73
CA PRO A 34 -1.94 -17.88 -14.12
C PRO A 34 -0.98 -17.21 -15.10
N TYR A 35 -0.64 -15.94 -14.87
CA TYR A 35 0.33 -15.23 -15.71
C TYR A 35 1.72 -15.85 -15.65
N ILE A 36 2.20 -16.20 -14.45
CA ILE A 36 3.48 -16.89 -14.24
C ILE A 36 3.52 -18.22 -15.01
N ASP A 37 2.46 -19.00 -14.94
CA ASP A 37 2.36 -20.30 -15.60
C ASP A 37 2.31 -20.15 -17.13
N GLU A 38 1.49 -19.24 -17.65
CA GLU A 38 1.36 -18.97 -19.09
C GLU A 38 2.69 -18.57 -19.73
N HIS A 39 3.49 -17.76 -19.02
CA HIS A 39 4.77 -17.25 -19.54
C HIS A 39 5.98 -18.06 -19.07
N ASN A 40 5.78 -19.18 -18.36
CA ASN A 40 6.83 -20.05 -17.81
C ASN A 40 7.92 -19.28 -17.04
N ILE A 41 7.51 -18.31 -16.21
CA ILE A 41 8.41 -17.51 -15.41
C ILE A 41 8.89 -18.33 -14.21
N LYS A 42 10.19 -18.30 -13.92
CA LYS A 42 10.82 -19.08 -12.85
C LYS A 42 11.45 -18.22 -11.75
N THR A 43 11.51 -16.92 -11.97
CA THR A 43 12.17 -15.99 -11.07
C THR A 43 11.21 -14.87 -10.68
N VAL A 44 11.13 -14.61 -9.38
CA VAL A 44 10.43 -13.47 -8.79
C VAL A 44 11.45 -12.61 -8.05
N ILE A 45 11.37 -11.29 -8.20
CA ILE A 45 12.06 -10.34 -7.34
C ILE A 45 10.99 -9.61 -6.51
N GLN A 46 11.09 -9.66 -5.18
CA GLN A 46 10.19 -9.02 -4.23
C GLN A 46 10.91 -7.84 -3.58
N THR A 47 10.27 -6.65 -3.63
CA THR A 47 10.93 -5.38 -3.35
C THR A 47 10.85 -4.91 -1.89
N GLY A 48 10.66 -5.82 -0.94
CA GLY A 48 10.57 -5.52 0.50
C GLY A 48 9.11 -5.41 1.00
N ASP A 49 8.95 -5.19 2.29
CA ASP A 49 7.66 -5.14 2.98
C ASP A 49 6.81 -6.39 2.69
N TYR A 50 7.42 -7.56 2.93
CA TYR A 50 6.73 -8.82 2.76
C TYR A 50 5.64 -9.02 3.80
N PHE A 51 5.94 -8.71 5.07
CA PHE A 51 4.97 -8.69 6.16
C PHE A 51 4.57 -7.27 6.54
N ASP A 52 3.34 -7.11 7.03
CA ASP A 52 2.80 -5.82 7.42
C ASP A 52 3.28 -5.38 8.82
N ASN A 53 3.28 -6.30 9.78
CA ASN A 53 3.60 -5.96 11.17
C ASN A 53 5.09 -6.16 11.48
N ARG A 54 5.72 -5.13 12.02
CA ARG A 54 7.16 -5.09 12.32
C ARG A 54 7.58 -5.94 13.50
N LYS A 55 6.71 -6.10 14.50
CA LYS A 55 7.09 -6.64 15.82
C LYS A 55 6.64 -8.07 16.05
N TRP A 56 5.57 -8.50 15.40
CA TRP A 56 5.00 -9.84 15.58
C TRP A 56 4.26 -10.28 14.32
N ILE A 57 4.29 -11.57 14.06
CA ILE A 57 3.58 -12.15 12.94
C ILE A 57 2.63 -13.23 13.47
N ASN A 58 1.37 -13.07 13.14
CA ASN A 58 0.31 -13.99 13.53
C ASN A 58 0.52 -15.35 12.83
N ILE A 59 0.31 -16.45 13.57
CA ILE A 59 0.40 -17.82 13.03
C ILE A 59 -0.56 -18.01 11.84
N GLN A 60 -1.74 -17.39 11.88
CA GLN A 60 -2.68 -17.43 10.76
C GLN A 60 -2.11 -16.76 9.51
N THR A 61 -1.44 -15.62 9.66
CA THR A 61 -0.71 -14.95 8.56
C THR A 61 0.38 -15.86 8.00
N MET A 62 1.14 -16.55 8.87
CA MET A 62 2.18 -17.49 8.44
C MET A 62 1.59 -18.64 7.62
N ALA A 63 0.51 -19.25 8.08
CA ALA A 63 -0.16 -20.34 7.37
C ALA A 63 -0.76 -19.85 6.03
N PHE A 64 -1.35 -18.65 6.03
CA PHE A 64 -1.96 -18.06 4.87
C PHE A 64 -0.93 -17.75 3.77
N GLN A 65 0.12 -16.96 4.07
CA GLN A 65 1.14 -16.61 3.09
C GLN A 65 1.88 -17.85 2.55
N LYS A 66 2.13 -18.85 3.43
CA LYS A 66 2.71 -20.12 2.99
C LYS A 66 1.85 -20.78 1.93
N LYS A 67 0.56 -20.94 2.19
CA LYS A 67 -0.42 -21.54 1.28
C LYS A 67 -0.50 -20.83 -0.06
N ILE A 68 -0.58 -19.48 -0.07
CA ILE A 68 -0.88 -18.72 -1.29
C ILE A 68 0.36 -18.28 -2.08
N PHE A 69 1.54 -18.28 -1.44
CA PHE A 69 2.77 -17.83 -2.09
C PHE A 69 3.91 -18.86 -2.00
N VAL A 70 4.40 -19.20 -0.80
CA VAL A 70 5.58 -20.08 -0.64
C VAL A 70 5.37 -21.46 -1.26
N ASP A 71 4.26 -22.13 -0.98
CA ASP A 71 3.95 -23.45 -1.54
C ASP A 71 3.85 -23.42 -3.07
N HIS A 72 3.42 -22.28 -3.64
CA HIS A 72 3.36 -22.08 -5.08
C HIS A 72 4.73 -21.87 -5.71
N ILE A 73 5.66 -21.16 -5.05
CA ILE A 73 7.07 -21.05 -5.44
C ILE A 73 7.70 -22.43 -5.46
N GLN A 74 7.53 -23.21 -4.39
CA GLN A 74 8.09 -24.56 -4.27
C GLN A 74 7.53 -25.53 -5.32
N LYS A 75 6.20 -25.54 -5.50
CA LYS A 75 5.51 -26.42 -6.46
C LYS A 75 5.95 -26.18 -7.90
N ARG A 76 6.32 -24.94 -8.25
CA ARG A 76 6.75 -24.56 -9.60
C ARG A 76 8.25 -24.62 -9.80
N ASP A 77 8.99 -25.01 -8.77
CA ASP A 77 10.46 -24.99 -8.74
C ASP A 77 11.02 -23.63 -9.17
N MET A 78 10.46 -22.58 -8.55
CA MET A 78 10.81 -21.18 -8.76
C MET A 78 11.76 -20.69 -7.67
N THR A 79 12.38 -19.53 -7.92
CA THR A 79 13.11 -18.79 -6.89
C THR A 79 12.54 -17.37 -6.75
N CYS A 80 12.23 -17.00 -5.52
CA CYS A 80 11.89 -15.65 -5.13
C CYS A 80 13.10 -15.03 -4.41
N TYR A 81 13.69 -14.03 -5.03
CA TYR A 81 14.72 -13.19 -4.41
C TYR A 81 14.06 -11.95 -3.83
N GLY A 82 14.26 -11.68 -2.56
CA GLY A 82 13.66 -10.54 -1.90
C GLY A 82 14.68 -9.70 -1.14
N ILE A 83 14.31 -8.48 -0.84
CA ILE A 83 15.04 -7.58 0.03
C ILE A 83 14.20 -7.26 1.27
N ILE A 84 14.87 -6.73 2.29
CA ILE A 84 14.20 -6.31 3.53
C ILE A 84 13.66 -4.90 3.35
N GLY A 85 12.35 -4.73 3.57
CA GLY A 85 11.69 -3.42 3.64
C GLY A 85 11.61 -2.88 5.06
N ASN A 86 11.01 -1.70 5.22
CA ASN A 86 10.93 -1.05 6.53
C ASN A 86 9.86 -1.68 7.46
N HIS A 87 8.88 -2.41 6.93
CA HIS A 87 7.94 -3.20 7.72
C HIS A 87 8.49 -4.57 8.11
N ASP A 88 9.57 -5.02 7.51
CA ASP A 88 10.18 -6.31 7.81
C ASP A 88 11.12 -6.27 9.03
N ILE A 89 11.35 -5.10 9.62
CA ILE A 89 12.28 -4.88 10.74
C ILE A 89 11.59 -4.27 11.96
N PRO A 90 11.83 -4.79 13.17
CA PRO A 90 11.24 -4.25 14.39
C PRO A 90 11.84 -2.90 14.81
N LEU A 91 13.11 -2.66 14.43
CA LEU A 91 13.87 -1.46 14.78
C LEU A 91 14.32 -0.76 13.49
N ARG A 92 13.86 0.45 13.25
CA ARG A 92 14.10 1.20 11.99
C ARG A 92 15.56 1.48 11.65
N TYR A 93 16.48 1.22 12.56
CA TYR A 93 17.90 1.55 12.41
C TYR A 93 18.80 0.34 12.12
N SER A 94 18.29 -0.90 12.16
CA SER A 94 19.10 -2.11 11.94
C SER A 94 18.34 -3.18 11.16
N LEU A 95 19.04 -3.85 10.25
CA LEU A 95 18.53 -4.96 9.44
C LEU A 95 18.83 -6.34 10.07
N GLU A 96 19.57 -6.40 11.17
CA GLU A 96 20.05 -7.65 11.78
C GLU A 96 18.89 -8.60 12.15
N ASN A 97 17.81 -8.03 12.70
CA ASN A 97 16.61 -8.79 13.02
C ASN A 97 15.50 -8.41 12.03
N ASN A 98 15.24 -9.27 11.09
CA ASN A 98 14.21 -9.07 10.08
C ASN A 98 13.33 -10.31 9.92
N SER A 99 12.07 -10.11 9.63
CA SER A 99 11.09 -11.19 9.57
C SER A 99 11.29 -12.13 8.36
N PRO A 100 11.57 -11.66 7.12
CA PRO A 100 11.79 -12.57 6.01
C PRO A 100 13.03 -13.45 6.19
N GLY A 101 14.13 -12.91 6.69
CA GLY A 101 15.35 -13.68 6.96
C GLY A 101 15.13 -14.80 7.98
N GLN A 102 14.36 -14.50 9.05
CA GLN A 102 14.07 -15.46 10.12
C GLN A 102 13.03 -16.51 9.70
N LEU A 103 12.05 -16.16 8.90
CA LEU A 103 10.87 -16.98 8.67
C LEU A 103 10.84 -17.62 7.27
N LEU A 104 11.50 -17.03 6.27
CA LEU A 104 11.39 -17.47 4.88
C LEU A 104 12.67 -18.08 4.30
N ASN A 105 13.85 -17.68 4.75
CA ASN A 105 15.11 -18.21 4.21
C ASN A 105 15.33 -19.71 4.47
N HIS A 106 14.49 -20.34 5.27
CA HIS A 106 14.47 -21.80 5.47
C HIS A 106 13.57 -22.53 4.46
N GLU A 107 12.72 -21.80 3.75
CA GLU A 107 11.80 -22.34 2.77
C GLU A 107 12.49 -22.47 1.41
N LYS A 108 12.40 -23.65 0.77
CA LYS A 108 13.00 -23.87 -0.55
C LYS A 108 12.49 -22.83 -1.55
N GLY A 109 13.40 -22.18 -2.27
CA GLY A 109 13.08 -21.19 -3.30
C GLY A 109 12.80 -19.78 -2.78
N MET A 110 12.94 -19.55 -1.47
CA MET A 110 12.84 -18.21 -0.88
C MET A 110 14.24 -17.76 -0.44
N VAL A 111 14.70 -16.60 -0.93
CA VAL A 111 16.02 -16.04 -0.64
C VAL A 111 15.90 -14.55 -0.37
N TYR A 112 16.03 -14.14 0.88
CA TYR A 112 15.95 -12.73 1.28
C TYR A 112 17.32 -12.21 1.74
N TYR A 113 17.65 -11.03 1.23
CA TYR A 113 18.92 -10.37 1.48
C TYR A 113 18.75 -9.19 2.44
N ASP A 114 19.51 -9.22 3.52
CA ASP A 114 19.65 -8.13 4.52
C ASP A 114 20.88 -7.25 4.27
N LYS A 115 21.66 -7.55 3.22
CA LYS A 115 22.80 -6.77 2.75
C LYS A 115 22.72 -6.53 1.26
N THR A 116 23.29 -5.43 0.81
CA THR A 116 23.42 -5.16 -0.63
C THR A 116 24.14 -6.30 -1.31
N THR A 117 23.51 -6.90 -2.30
CA THR A 117 24.00 -8.09 -2.99
C THR A 117 23.82 -7.95 -4.50
N ASN A 118 24.86 -8.26 -5.26
CA ASN A 118 24.76 -8.36 -6.70
C ASN A 118 24.34 -9.77 -7.10
N LEU A 119 23.30 -9.86 -7.90
CA LEU A 119 22.72 -11.10 -8.42
C LEU A 119 22.79 -11.09 -9.94
N GLU A 120 23.48 -12.05 -10.52
CA GLU A 120 23.52 -12.23 -11.97
C GLU A 120 22.35 -13.09 -12.43
N LEU A 121 21.47 -12.54 -13.24
CA LEU A 121 20.34 -13.24 -13.84
C LEU A 121 20.37 -13.06 -15.37
N ASP A 122 20.65 -14.14 -16.08
CA ASP A 122 20.66 -14.18 -17.55
C ASP A 122 21.58 -13.09 -18.18
N GLY A 123 22.73 -12.86 -17.56
CA GLY A 123 23.73 -11.89 -18.03
C GLY A 123 23.44 -10.42 -17.64
N VAL A 124 22.45 -10.18 -16.81
CA VAL A 124 22.12 -8.85 -16.26
C VAL A 124 22.43 -8.82 -14.77
N THR A 125 23.13 -7.76 -14.33
CA THR A 125 23.43 -7.56 -12.92
C THR A 125 22.29 -6.82 -12.23
N PHE A 126 21.63 -7.50 -11.28
CA PHE A 126 20.68 -6.92 -10.35
C PHE A 126 21.36 -6.63 -9.02
N THR A 127 21.47 -5.37 -8.65
CA THR A 127 21.93 -4.97 -7.32
C THR A 127 20.72 -4.88 -6.41
N LEU A 128 20.56 -5.88 -5.52
CA LEU A 128 19.48 -5.95 -4.54
C LEU A 128 19.93 -5.22 -3.27
N MET A 129 19.25 -4.14 -2.91
CA MET A 129 19.61 -3.29 -1.78
C MET A 129 18.44 -3.18 -0.80
N PRO A 130 18.56 -3.68 0.45
CA PRO A 130 17.52 -3.58 1.46
C PRO A 130 17.25 -2.14 1.88
N TRP A 131 16.21 -1.94 2.71
CA TRP A 131 15.88 -0.65 3.32
C TRP A 131 17.10 0.08 3.86
N LEU A 132 17.18 1.38 3.58
CA LEU A 132 18.26 2.21 4.09
C LEU A 132 18.00 2.57 5.56
N CYS A 133 18.93 2.18 6.41
CA CYS A 133 18.92 2.50 7.82
C CYS A 133 20.31 2.94 8.27
N LYS A 134 20.43 3.34 9.53
CA LYS A 134 21.68 3.88 10.05
C LYS A 134 22.90 2.97 9.83
N ASP A 135 22.70 1.64 9.88
CA ASP A 135 23.80 0.68 9.79
C ASP A 135 24.38 0.53 8.37
N ASN A 136 23.58 0.83 7.31
CA ASN A 136 24.00 0.64 5.92
C ASN A 136 23.94 1.92 5.05
N GLN A 137 23.49 3.05 5.60
CA GLN A 137 23.18 4.25 4.82
C GLN A 137 24.38 4.79 4.03
N GLU A 138 25.54 4.89 4.65
CA GLU A 138 26.74 5.48 4.03
C GLU A 138 27.19 4.65 2.82
N GLU A 139 27.36 3.34 2.98
CA GLU A 139 27.74 2.42 1.90
C GLU A 139 26.68 2.38 0.80
N SER A 140 25.40 2.34 1.18
CA SER A 140 24.28 2.30 0.21
C SER A 140 24.20 3.55 -0.64
N VAL A 141 24.38 4.73 -0.07
CA VAL A 141 24.36 6.00 -0.83
C VAL A 141 25.53 6.05 -1.82
N ASP A 142 26.70 5.56 -1.46
CA ASP A 142 27.84 5.48 -2.38
C ASP A 142 27.55 4.53 -3.55
N ILE A 143 26.98 3.36 -3.29
CA ILE A 143 26.58 2.41 -4.33
C ILE A 143 25.51 3.03 -5.24
N ILE A 144 24.49 3.70 -4.70
CA ILE A 144 23.46 4.38 -5.47
C ILE A 144 24.05 5.39 -6.45
N ARG A 145 25.01 6.17 -6.00
CA ARG A 145 25.66 7.22 -6.84
C ARG A 145 26.63 6.66 -7.88
N ASN A 146 27.25 5.51 -7.60
CA ASN A 146 28.15 4.86 -8.55
C ASN A 146 27.44 4.36 -9.79
N GLY A 147 26.24 3.78 -9.64
CA GLY A 147 25.42 3.31 -10.76
C GLY A 147 25.71 1.86 -11.16
N GLY A 148 24.92 1.37 -12.12
CA GLY A 148 24.95 -0.01 -12.61
C GLY A 148 23.85 -0.31 -13.62
N GLU A 149 23.49 -1.59 -13.75
CA GLU A 149 22.43 -2.00 -14.65
C GLU A 149 21.06 -1.86 -14.02
N VAL A 150 20.69 -2.72 -13.09
CA VAL A 150 19.40 -2.70 -12.43
C VAL A 150 19.59 -2.61 -10.92
N LEU A 151 19.09 -1.56 -10.31
CA LEU A 151 19.03 -1.40 -8.87
C LEU A 151 17.63 -1.74 -8.38
N VAL A 152 17.54 -2.70 -7.48
CA VAL A 152 16.28 -3.04 -6.80
C VAL A 152 16.40 -2.63 -5.34
N GLY A 153 15.45 -1.84 -4.85
CA GLY A 153 15.50 -1.36 -3.51
C GLY A 153 14.15 -1.07 -2.88
N HIS A 154 14.20 -0.48 -1.70
CA HIS A 154 13.03 -0.06 -0.94
C HIS A 154 13.31 1.34 -0.41
N TYR A 155 12.99 2.38 -1.21
CA TYR A 155 13.52 3.73 -1.01
C TYR A 155 12.43 4.77 -0.78
N GLU A 156 12.80 5.81 -0.03
CA GLU A 156 12.14 7.12 -0.07
C GLU A 156 12.93 8.04 -1.01
N ILE A 157 12.30 8.50 -2.09
CA ILE A 157 12.95 9.37 -3.09
C ILE A 157 12.14 10.66 -3.22
N ASP A 158 12.81 11.81 -3.08
CA ASP A 158 12.20 13.13 -3.10
C ASP A 158 11.45 13.42 -4.41
N GLY A 159 10.24 13.97 -4.29
CA GLY A 159 9.39 14.33 -5.42
C GLY A 159 8.73 13.19 -6.19
N MET A 160 8.86 11.94 -5.71
CA MET A 160 8.09 10.80 -6.22
C MET A 160 6.68 10.77 -5.63
N ASP A 161 5.76 10.07 -6.29
CA ASP A 161 4.36 9.96 -5.85
C ASP A 161 4.23 8.92 -4.73
N MET A 162 3.93 9.38 -3.51
CA MET A 162 3.58 8.49 -2.39
C MET A 162 2.19 7.87 -2.59
N HIS A 163 1.23 8.71 -2.97
CA HIS A 163 -0.12 8.37 -3.41
C HIS A 163 -0.66 9.51 -4.30
N PRO A 164 -1.74 9.31 -5.07
CA PRO A 164 -2.29 10.36 -5.93
C PRO A 164 -2.53 11.68 -5.17
N GLY A 165 -1.81 12.71 -5.59
CA GLY A 165 -1.90 14.06 -5.01
C GLY A 165 -0.89 14.36 -3.89
N ALA A 166 -0.02 13.41 -3.49
CA ALA A 166 1.03 13.67 -2.49
C ALA A 166 2.41 13.25 -3.01
N LYS A 167 3.36 14.18 -2.89
CA LYS A 167 4.76 13.97 -3.25
C LYS A 167 5.61 13.70 -2.00
N ALA A 168 6.55 12.78 -2.13
CA ALA A 168 7.52 12.48 -1.09
C ALA A 168 8.46 13.67 -0.83
N ARG A 169 8.89 13.79 0.43
CA ARG A 169 10.01 14.61 0.84
C ARG A 169 11.04 13.70 1.49
N ALA A 170 12.19 13.54 0.83
CA ALA A 170 13.21 12.60 1.25
C ALA A 170 14.62 13.17 1.01
N GLU A 171 15.62 12.53 1.60
CA GLU A 171 17.03 12.91 1.43
C GLU A 171 17.56 12.50 0.05
N LEU A 172 17.22 11.29 -0.40
CA LEU A 172 17.60 10.81 -1.73
C LEU A 172 16.81 11.56 -2.81
N LYS A 173 17.51 11.97 -3.83
CA LYS A 173 16.93 12.69 -4.98
C LYS A 173 16.98 11.85 -6.25
N PRO A 174 16.09 12.04 -7.22
CA PRO A 174 16.17 11.33 -8.48
C PRO A 174 17.55 11.45 -9.18
N SER A 175 18.25 12.56 -8.96
CA SER A 175 19.60 12.78 -9.50
C SER A 175 20.67 11.83 -8.94
N ASP A 176 20.47 11.27 -7.75
CA ASP A 176 21.42 10.32 -7.15
C ASP A 176 21.43 8.99 -7.93
N PHE A 177 20.32 8.65 -8.58
CA PHE A 177 20.12 7.40 -9.31
C PHE A 177 20.42 7.48 -10.82
N LYS A 178 20.90 8.62 -11.33
CA LYS A 178 21.07 8.89 -12.76
C LYS A 178 22.05 7.95 -13.50
N ASN A 179 22.94 7.29 -12.77
CA ASN A 179 23.95 6.39 -13.32
C ASN A 179 23.47 4.93 -13.45
N TRP A 180 22.24 4.63 -13.05
CA TRP A 180 21.60 3.32 -13.22
C TRP A 180 20.81 3.28 -14.52
N LYS A 181 20.79 2.13 -15.19
CA LYS A 181 19.89 1.94 -16.36
C LYS A 181 18.45 1.89 -15.91
N TYR A 182 18.15 1.11 -14.84
CA TYR A 182 16.85 0.99 -14.21
C TYR A 182 16.98 1.01 -12.69
N VAL A 183 16.04 1.67 -12.04
CA VAL A 183 15.85 1.64 -10.58
C VAL A 183 14.42 1.17 -10.32
N ILE A 184 14.28 0.12 -9.53
CA ILE A 184 13.02 -0.51 -9.18
C ILE A 184 12.88 -0.42 -7.67
N SER A 185 11.83 0.21 -7.17
CA SER A 185 11.63 0.42 -5.74
C SER A 185 10.27 -0.05 -5.25
N GLY A 186 10.24 -0.71 -4.09
CA GLY A 186 9.06 -0.80 -3.23
C GLY A 186 8.88 0.47 -2.40
N HIS A 187 8.14 0.40 -1.32
CA HIS A 187 7.83 1.40 -0.31
C HIS A 187 6.58 2.26 -0.61
N TYR A 188 6.50 2.90 -1.77
CA TYR A 188 5.27 3.62 -2.11
C TYR A 188 4.27 2.71 -2.78
N HIS A 189 3.05 2.69 -2.24
CA HIS A 189 1.99 1.78 -2.69
C HIS A 189 1.44 2.12 -4.07
N THR A 190 1.68 3.35 -4.54
CA THR A 190 1.25 3.79 -5.87
C THR A 190 2.32 3.46 -6.90
N HIS A 191 1.93 2.67 -7.91
CA HIS A 191 2.73 2.51 -9.12
C HIS A 191 3.03 3.87 -9.75
N SER A 192 4.30 4.17 -9.97
CA SER A 192 4.72 5.43 -10.60
C SER A 192 6.08 5.30 -11.28
N GLU A 193 6.26 6.07 -12.34
CA GLU A 193 7.47 6.08 -13.14
C GLU A 193 7.98 7.52 -13.33
N LYS A 194 9.28 7.70 -13.18
CA LYS A 194 9.93 9.00 -13.45
C LYS A 194 11.38 8.76 -13.89
N ALA A 195 11.69 9.10 -15.13
CA ALA A 195 12.98 8.84 -15.78
C ALA A 195 13.32 7.32 -15.73
N ASN A 196 14.41 6.94 -15.08
CA ASN A 196 14.83 5.56 -14.90
C ASN A 196 14.34 4.92 -13.57
N ILE A 197 13.52 5.63 -12.78
CA ILE A 197 13.02 5.19 -11.47
C ILE A 197 11.58 4.70 -11.62
N ASN A 198 11.32 3.49 -11.14
CA ASN A 198 10.04 2.80 -11.20
C ASN A 198 9.65 2.33 -9.81
N TYR A 199 8.58 2.87 -9.25
CA TYR A 199 7.94 2.33 -8.06
C TYR A 199 6.97 1.24 -8.47
N VAL A 200 7.15 0.05 -7.89
CA VAL A 200 6.35 -1.13 -8.24
C VAL A 200 4.90 -0.96 -7.82
N GLY A 201 4.69 -0.32 -6.69
CA GLY A 201 3.39 -0.26 -6.05
C GLY A 201 3.01 -1.58 -5.38
N THR A 202 1.85 -1.60 -4.76
CA THR A 202 1.31 -2.83 -4.15
C THR A 202 0.57 -3.68 -5.19
N PRO A 203 0.57 -5.01 -5.06
CA PRO A 203 -0.10 -5.88 -6.02
C PRO A 203 -1.63 -5.79 -5.93
N TYR A 204 -2.15 -5.31 -4.84
CA TYR A 204 -3.59 -5.14 -4.55
C TYR A 204 -3.80 -3.97 -3.59
N GLN A 205 -5.03 -3.50 -3.50
CA GLN A 205 -5.40 -2.43 -2.59
C GLN A 205 -5.40 -2.91 -1.14
N MET A 206 -4.82 -2.13 -0.23
CA MET A 206 -4.82 -2.38 1.22
C MET A 206 -5.43 -1.21 2.01
N THR A 207 -5.44 -0.03 1.41
CA THR A 207 -5.95 1.20 2.01
C THR A 207 -6.84 1.98 1.04
N TRP A 208 -7.58 2.96 1.57
CA TRP A 208 -8.36 3.89 0.74
C TRP A 208 -7.50 4.77 -0.18
N ASN A 209 -6.20 4.92 0.11
CA ASN A 209 -5.28 5.65 -0.76
C ASN A 209 -4.96 4.85 -2.02
N ASP A 210 -4.86 3.53 -1.90
CA ASP A 210 -4.56 2.63 -3.03
C ASP A 210 -5.72 2.57 -4.03
N ALA A 211 -6.95 2.89 -3.58
CA ALA A 211 -8.15 2.89 -4.42
C ALA A 211 -8.14 3.92 -5.59
N LYS A 212 -7.18 4.84 -5.60
CA LYS A 212 -7.03 5.85 -6.67
C LYS A 212 -6.02 5.46 -7.73
N GLY A 213 -5.21 4.43 -7.46
CA GLY A 213 -4.12 3.98 -8.31
C GLY A 213 -4.44 2.69 -9.06
N LYS A 214 -3.47 2.25 -9.85
CA LYS A 214 -3.45 0.91 -10.41
C LYS A 214 -2.56 0.05 -9.51
N ASN A 215 -3.04 -1.14 -9.17
CA ASN A 215 -2.30 -2.15 -8.44
C ASN A 215 -1.92 -3.29 -9.39
N GLY A 216 -0.84 -4.01 -9.10
CA GLY A 216 -0.38 -5.09 -9.98
C GLY A 216 1.07 -5.45 -9.74
N PHE A 217 1.74 -5.94 -10.78
CA PHE A 217 3.14 -6.33 -10.72
C PHE A 217 3.81 -6.08 -12.09
N TRP A 218 5.14 -6.09 -12.09
CA TRP A 218 5.91 -5.90 -13.31
C TRP A 218 6.49 -7.20 -13.85
N ILE A 219 6.66 -7.25 -15.15
CA ILE A 219 7.50 -8.23 -15.82
C ILE A 219 8.65 -7.49 -16.48
N MET A 220 9.87 -7.92 -16.19
CA MET A 220 11.08 -7.46 -16.88
C MET A 220 11.60 -8.56 -17.81
N ASP A 221 11.90 -8.21 -19.05
CA ASP A 221 12.65 -9.09 -19.96
C ASP A 221 14.14 -8.72 -19.88
N THR A 222 14.99 -9.68 -19.48
CA THR A 222 16.43 -9.46 -19.35
C THR A 222 17.13 -9.25 -20.70
N THR A 223 16.51 -9.63 -21.81
CA THR A 223 17.10 -9.55 -23.15
C THR A 223 17.28 -8.09 -23.59
N ASP A 224 16.32 -7.23 -23.27
CA ASP A 224 16.31 -5.82 -23.68
C ASP A 224 16.01 -4.86 -22.52
N LEU A 225 15.79 -5.39 -21.31
CA LEU A 225 15.38 -4.70 -20.09
C LEU A 225 14.02 -3.98 -20.23
N SER A 226 13.18 -4.42 -21.17
CA SER A 226 11.82 -3.91 -21.27
C SER A 226 10.99 -4.30 -20.06
N MET A 227 10.08 -3.42 -19.67
CA MET A 227 9.19 -3.63 -18.52
C MET A 227 7.73 -3.52 -18.97
N GLU A 228 6.92 -4.47 -18.52
CA GLU A 228 5.48 -4.52 -18.74
C GLU A 228 4.76 -4.55 -17.39
N TYR A 229 3.79 -3.66 -17.19
CA TYR A 229 2.98 -3.64 -15.97
C TYR A 229 1.69 -4.44 -16.15
N ILE A 230 1.52 -5.47 -15.34
CA ILE A 230 0.34 -6.34 -15.34
C ILE A 230 -0.62 -5.84 -14.27
N VAL A 231 -1.72 -5.27 -14.72
CA VAL A 231 -2.72 -4.66 -13.82
C VAL A 231 -3.54 -5.74 -13.13
N ASN A 232 -3.72 -5.63 -11.83
CA ASN A 232 -4.72 -6.36 -11.08
C ASN A 232 -6.12 -5.78 -11.41
N PRO A 233 -7.03 -6.54 -12.03
CA PRO A 233 -8.34 -6.04 -12.43
C PRO A 233 -9.31 -5.88 -11.25
N TYR A 234 -8.95 -6.36 -10.07
CA TYR A 234 -9.84 -6.39 -8.91
C TYR A 234 -9.75 -5.12 -8.07
N THR A 235 -10.90 -4.56 -7.76
CA THR A 235 -11.06 -3.42 -6.86
C THR A 235 -11.63 -3.91 -5.53
N PHE A 236 -11.04 -3.47 -4.44
CA PHE A 236 -11.42 -3.84 -3.09
C PHE A 236 -12.02 -2.67 -2.30
N PHE A 237 -11.58 -1.45 -2.59
CA PHE A 237 -12.08 -0.22 -2.00
C PHE A 237 -12.85 0.58 -3.03
N HIS A 238 -14.18 0.58 -2.95
CA HIS A 238 -15.07 1.22 -3.91
C HIS A 238 -15.51 2.60 -3.43
N ARG A 239 -15.33 3.63 -4.25
CA ARG A 239 -15.89 4.96 -4.04
C ARG A 239 -17.00 5.18 -5.06
N ILE A 240 -18.22 5.21 -4.57
CA ILE A 240 -19.43 5.42 -5.39
C ILE A 240 -19.90 6.84 -5.14
N TYR A 241 -20.03 7.63 -6.18
CA TYR A 241 -20.57 8.98 -6.10
C TYR A 241 -22.04 8.92 -6.51
N TRP A 242 -22.90 9.45 -5.66
CA TRP A 242 -24.32 9.55 -5.89
C TRP A 242 -24.72 10.99 -6.18
N GLU A 243 -25.32 11.24 -7.34
CA GLU A 243 -25.80 12.55 -7.81
C GLU A 243 -27.17 12.38 -8.46
N ASP A 244 -28.20 12.19 -7.61
CA ASP A 244 -29.55 11.74 -8.02
C ASP A 244 -29.57 10.44 -8.85
N GLY A 245 -28.52 9.66 -8.75
CA GLY A 245 -28.24 8.41 -9.46
C GLY A 245 -26.74 8.13 -9.56
N THR A 246 -26.39 6.97 -10.10
CA THR A 246 -25.01 6.59 -10.40
C THR A 246 -24.99 5.50 -11.48
N ASP A 247 -23.99 5.56 -12.37
CA ASP A 247 -23.70 4.52 -13.37
C ASP A 247 -22.71 3.46 -12.84
N TYR A 248 -22.42 3.50 -11.55
CA TYR A 248 -21.45 2.58 -10.94
C TYR A 248 -21.95 1.13 -10.99
N ASP A 249 -21.10 0.21 -11.47
CA ASP A 249 -21.42 -1.23 -11.47
C ASP A 249 -21.29 -1.82 -10.07
N ILE A 250 -22.42 -1.90 -9.36
CA ILE A 250 -22.48 -2.44 -8.00
C ILE A 250 -22.36 -3.97 -7.94
N SER A 251 -22.34 -4.69 -9.05
CA SER A 251 -22.13 -6.15 -9.04
C SER A 251 -20.75 -6.56 -8.55
N THR A 252 -19.79 -5.62 -8.52
CA THR A 252 -18.38 -5.84 -8.14
C THR A 252 -18.08 -5.64 -6.65
N ILE A 253 -19.06 -5.15 -5.85
CA ILE A 253 -18.80 -4.70 -4.46
C ILE A 253 -18.89 -5.81 -3.41
N THR A 254 -19.23 -7.03 -3.76
CA THR A 254 -19.35 -8.15 -2.80
C THR A 254 -18.05 -8.36 -2.03
N ASN A 255 -18.13 -8.48 -0.71
CA ASN A 255 -16.98 -8.61 0.21
C ASN A 255 -15.97 -7.44 0.09
N SER A 256 -16.41 -6.24 -0.25
CA SER A 256 -15.56 -5.06 -0.44
C SER A 256 -15.89 -3.96 0.56
N TYR A 257 -14.97 -3.01 0.71
CA TYR A 257 -15.23 -1.77 1.43
C TYR A 257 -15.84 -0.74 0.47
N VAL A 258 -17.01 -0.22 0.81
CA VAL A 258 -17.73 0.74 -0.02
C VAL A 258 -17.87 2.08 0.71
N LYS A 259 -17.46 3.18 0.06
CA LYS A 259 -17.81 4.55 0.43
C LYS A 259 -18.79 5.10 -0.59
N LEU A 260 -20.02 5.33 -0.15
CA LEU A 260 -21.03 6.02 -0.93
C LEU A 260 -21.00 7.51 -0.56
N ILE A 261 -20.56 8.34 -1.50
CA ILE A 261 -20.42 9.78 -1.35
C ILE A 261 -21.59 10.45 -2.02
N ILE A 262 -22.47 11.06 -1.21
CA ILE A 262 -23.68 11.71 -1.69
C ILE A 262 -23.34 13.16 -2.01
N LYS A 263 -23.38 13.53 -3.30
CA LYS A 263 -23.25 14.90 -3.76
C LYS A 263 -24.60 15.60 -3.85
N LYS A 264 -25.61 14.87 -4.31
CA LYS A 264 -26.98 15.37 -4.44
C LYS A 264 -27.97 14.22 -4.20
N LYS A 265 -29.06 14.53 -3.47
CA LYS A 265 -30.14 13.59 -3.15
C LYS A 265 -31.47 14.34 -3.20
N SER A 266 -32.07 14.49 -4.38
CA SER A 266 -33.35 15.18 -4.57
C SER A 266 -34.53 14.26 -4.30
N ASP A 267 -34.41 12.95 -4.58
CA ASP A 267 -35.47 11.96 -4.38
C ASP A 267 -34.97 10.89 -3.37
N PHE A 268 -35.59 10.91 -2.19
CA PHE A 268 -35.25 10.01 -1.10
C PHE A 268 -35.65 8.55 -1.38
N GLU A 269 -36.78 8.33 -2.08
CA GLU A 269 -37.29 6.98 -2.38
C GLU A 269 -36.35 6.26 -3.38
N ILE A 270 -35.85 6.98 -4.40
CA ILE A 270 -34.89 6.43 -5.37
C ILE A 270 -33.58 6.10 -4.67
N PHE A 271 -33.15 6.97 -3.76
CA PHE A 271 -31.93 6.73 -2.99
C PHE A 271 -32.04 5.51 -2.08
N GLU A 272 -33.14 5.35 -1.34
CA GLU A 272 -33.38 4.16 -0.49
C GLU A 272 -33.36 2.86 -1.31
N LYS A 273 -34.03 2.82 -2.45
CA LYS A 273 -33.99 1.68 -3.36
C LYS A 273 -32.58 1.34 -3.86
N PHE A 274 -31.74 2.35 -4.01
CA PHE A 274 -30.33 2.14 -4.36
C PHE A 274 -29.54 1.56 -3.18
N ILE A 275 -29.73 2.08 -1.97
CA ILE A 275 -29.10 1.52 -0.75
C ILE A 275 -29.50 0.07 -0.55
N ASP A 276 -30.78 -0.28 -0.74
CA ASP A 276 -31.23 -1.67 -0.66
C ASP A 276 -30.52 -2.57 -1.69
N LYS A 277 -30.33 -2.08 -2.93
CA LYS A 277 -29.55 -2.81 -3.94
C LYS A 277 -28.08 -2.98 -3.52
N VAL A 278 -27.43 -1.94 -3.01
CA VAL A 278 -26.05 -2.02 -2.52
C VAL A 278 -25.94 -3.06 -1.42
N ASN A 279 -26.84 -3.03 -0.43
CA ASN A 279 -26.88 -4.00 0.66
C ASN A 279 -27.13 -5.43 0.17
N HIS A 280 -27.92 -5.62 -0.88
CA HIS A 280 -28.18 -6.94 -1.47
C HIS A 280 -26.93 -7.58 -2.09
N HIS A 281 -25.93 -6.77 -2.49
CA HIS A 281 -24.64 -7.26 -2.99
C HIS A 281 -23.65 -7.60 -1.86
N ASP A 282 -24.06 -7.51 -0.60
CA ASP A 282 -23.28 -7.94 0.57
C ASP A 282 -21.85 -7.35 0.62
N PRO A 283 -21.72 -6.01 0.61
CA PRO A 283 -20.43 -5.39 0.87
C PRO A 283 -19.98 -5.73 2.30
N PHE A 284 -18.67 -5.87 2.51
CA PHE A 284 -18.14 -6.10 3.85
C PHE A 284 -18.37 -4.90 4.79
N ASP A 285 -18.23 -3.69 4.24
CA ASP A 285 -18.49 -2.43 4.96
C ASP A 285 -19.06 -1.40 4.01
N LEU A 286 -20.14 -0.75 4.40
CA LEU A 286 -20.76 0.34 3.66
C LEU A 286 -20.77 1.61 4.51
N LYS A 287 -19.97 2.59 4.10
CA LYS A 287 -19.96 3.91 4.71
C LYS A 287 -20.63 4.94 3.81
N ILE A 288 -21.69 5.54 4.30
CA ILE A 288 -22.41 6.62 3.61
C ILE A 288 -21.85 7.96 4.10
N ILE A 289 -21.43 8.82 3.17
CA ILE A 289 -20.83 10.13 3.45
C ILE A 289 -21.65 11.16 2.71
N GLU A 290 -22.29 12.08 3.42
CA GLU A 290 -22.94 13.25 2.82
C GLU A 290 -21.88 14.34 2.60
N SER A 291 -21.69 14.72 1.34
CA SER A 291 -20.76 15.80 0.97
C SER A 291 -21.49 17.13 1.09
N PHE A 292 -21.03 17.99 1.98
CA PHE A 292 -21.56 19.35 2.16
C PHE A 292 -20.94 20.36 1.18
N GLU A 293 -20.34 19.91 0.07
CA GLU A 293 -19.68 20.84 -0.88
C GLU A 293 -20.64 21.77 -1.63
N GLU A 294 -21.96 21.55 -1.57
CA GLU A 294 -22.95 22.39 -2.30
C GLU A 294 -23.22 23.78 -1.66
N TYR A 295 -22.61 24.15 -0.54
CA TYR A 295 -22.85 25.47 0.07
C TYR A 295 -21.83 26.56 -0.31
N ASN A 296 -20.82 26.30 -1.14
CA ASN A 296 -19.71 27.26 -1.34
C ASN A 296 -19.37 27.67 -2.78
N GLU A 297 -20.17 27.34 -3.81
CA GLU A 297 -19.86 27.83 -5.17
C GLU A 297 -20.23 29.31 -5.41
N ASP A 298 -21.05 29.93 -4.57
CA ASP A 298 -21.46 31.35 -4.71
C ASP A 298 -20.67 32.35 -3.80
N ASN A 299 -19.70 31.90 -3.01
CA ASN A 299 -18.86 32.77 -2.19
C ASN A 299 -17.36 32.54 -2.47
N VAL A 300 -16.91 33.00 -3.63
CA VAL A 300 -15.48 33.21 -3.90
C VAL A 300 -14.99 34.39 -3.04
N GLY A 301 -14.43 34.09 -1.88
CA GLY A 301 -13.84 35.17 -1.07
C GLY A 301 -13.29 34.81 0.29
N ASP A 302 -13.66 33.70 0.91
CA ASP A 302 -13.12 33.35 2.22
C ASP A 302 -12.45 31.96 2.20
N MET A 303 -11.14 31.95 2.48
CA MET A 303 -10.36 30.75 2.76
C MET A 303 -11.13 29.86 3.74
N ILE A 304 -11.52 28.65 3.29
CA ILE A 304 -11.97 27.60 4.19
C ILE A 304 -10.82 27.32 5.17
N LYS A 305 -10.88 27.88 6.36
CA LYS A 305 -10.11 27.41 7.50
C LYS A 305 -10.63 25.99 7.74
N MET A 306 -9.78 24.98 7.53
CA MET A 306 -10.01 23.67 8.13
C MET A 306 -10.15 23.90 9.63
N VAL A 307 -11.38 23.84 10.12
CA VAL A 307 -11.64 23.90 11.56
C VAL A 307 -11.05 22.63 12.13
N ALA A 308 -10.07 22.76 13.00
CA ALA A 308 -9.47 21.60 13.64
C ALA A 308 -10.55 20.82 14.40
N THR A 309 -10.44 19.48 14.44
CA THR A 309 -11.40 18.63 15.18
C THR A 309 -11.56 19.09 16.63
N THR A 310 -10.50 19.62 17.23
CA THR A 310 -10.48 20.25 18.56
C THR A 310 -11.40 21.47 18.67
N ASP A 311 -11.47 22.28 17.62
CA ASP A 311 -12.35 23.47 17.57
C ASP A 311 -13.82 23.07 17.40
N LEU A 312 -14.09 22.00 16.61
CA LEU A 312 -15.43 21.41 16.47
C LEU A 312 -15.94 20.82 17.78
N ILE A 313 -15.08 20.10 18.51
CA ILE A 313 -15.39 19.61 19.86
C ILE A 313 -15.72 20.77 20.80
N GLY A 314 -14.93 21.84 20.74
CA GLY A 314 -15.14 23.03 21.52
C GLY A 314 -16.49 23.70 21.23
N GLN A 315 -16.84 23.90 19.95
CA GLN A 315 -18.10 24.47 19.50
C GLN A 315 -19.31 23.60 19.90
N TYR A 316 -19.23 22.30 19.70
CA TYR A 316 -20.30 21.38 20.07
C TYR A 316 -20.62 21.42 21.57
N ILE A 317 -19.59 21.52 22.42
CA ILE A 317 -19.76 21.61 23.86
C ILE A 317 -20.37 22.97 24.26
N ASP A 318 -20.00 24.04 23.54
CA ASP A 318 -20.62 25.36 23.77
C ASP A 318 -22.13 25.39 23.47
N ASP A 319 -22.55 24.60 22.46
CA ASP A 319 -23.96 24.54 22.06
C ASP A 319 -24.81 23.62 22.95
N VAL A 320 -24.24 22.53 23.48
CA VAL A 320 -24.99 21.46 24.14
C VAL A 320 -24.89 21.48 25.67
N ALA A 321 -23.80 21.96 26.24
CA ALA A 321 -23.56 21.91 27.67
C ALA A 321 -24.21 23.07 28.43
N THR A 322 -24.85 22.77 29.54
CA THR A 322 -25.37 23.80 30.48
C THR A 322 -24.27 24.45 31.32
N ASP A 323 -24.44 25.73 31.68
CA ASP A 323 -23.42 26.73 32.06
C ASP A 323 -22.39 26.40 33.16
N ASN A 324 -22.55 25.35 33.97
CA ASN A 324 -21.71 25.19 35.16
C ASN A 324 -20.47 24.30 34.98
N ASN A 325 -20.26 23.62 33.82
CA ASN A 325 -19.16 22.69 33.65
C ASN A 325 -18.52 22.68 32.24
N LYS A 326 -18.82 23.66 31.37
CA LYS A 326 -18.35 23.68 29.97
C LYS A 326 -16.84 23.56 29.85
N GLU A 327 -16.08 24.35 30.61
CA GLU A 327 -14.61 24.33 30.55
C GLU A 327 -14.00 23.01 31.03
N ALA A 328 -14.58 22.37 32.04
CA ALA A 328 -14.14 21.07 32.53
C ALA A 328 -14.43 19.95 31.49
N ILE A 329 -15.61 20.03 30.88
CA ILE A 329 -16.00 19.06 29.81
C ILE A 329 -15.12 19.25 28.56
N LYS A 330 -14.86 20.50 28.15
CA LYS A 330 -13.93 20.78 27.03
C LYS A 330 -12.55 20.20 27.30
N LYS A 331 -12.00 20.44 28.46
CA LYS A 331 -10.67 19.94 28.84
C LYS A 331 -10.64 18.44 28.83
N LEU A 332 -11.63 17.75 29.39
CA LEU A 332 -11.72 16.31 29.43
C LEU A 332 -11.84 15.71 28.01
N MET A 333 -12.69 16.29 27.15
CA MET A 333 -12.87 15.82 25.79
C MET A 333 -11.63 16.02 24.93
N LEU A 334 -10.88 17.12 25.13
CA LEU A 334 -9.61 17.34 24.47
C LEU A 334 -8.53 16.35 24.95
N GLU A 335 -8.46 16.07 26.24
CA GLU A 335 -7.56 15.07 26.81
C GLU A 335 -7.87 13.67 26.24
N ILE A 336 -9.16 13.28 26.17
CA ILE A 336 -9.58 12.00 25.56
C ILE A 336 -9.23 11.96 24.07
N TYR A 337 -9.43 13.05 23.34
CA TYR A 337 -9.09 13.14 21.92
C TYR A 337 -7.57 13.02 21.71
N GLU A 338 -6.77 13.73 22.50
CA GLU A 338 -5.31 13.64 22.43
C GLU A 338 -4.80 12.24 22.78
N ASP A 339 -5.40 11.58 23.77
CA ASP A 339 -5.05 10.19 24.13
C ASP A 339 -5.45 9.22 23.03
N ALA A 340 -6.61 9.40 22.40
CA ALA A 340 -7.04 8.59 21.25
C ALA A 340 -6.11 8.78 20.06
N MET A 341 -5.69 10.01 19.74
CA MET A 341 -4.74 10.30 18.67
C MET A 341 -3.36 9.68 18.95
N ARG A 342 -2.90 9.72 20.19
CA ARG A 342 -1.65 9.04 20.59
C ARG A 342 -1.77 7.53 20.47
N THR A 343 -2.92 6.95 20.77
CA THR A 343 -3.17 5.51 20.64
C THR A 343 -3.20 5.10 19.16
N GLU A 344 -3.80 5.92 18.28
CA GLU A 344 -3.76 5.70 16.83
C GLU A 344 -2.34 5.85 16.25
N GLU A 345 -1.52 6.79 16.77
CA GLU A 345 -0.10 6.90 16.40
C GLU A 345 0.71 5.66 16.86
N PHE A 346 0.34 5.01 17.95
CA PHE A 346 0.96 3.75 18.39
C PHE A 346 0.49 2.53 17.59
N ASP A 347 -0.72 2.54 17.03
CA ASP A 347 -1.25 1.47 16.17
C ASP A 347 -0.84 1.63 14.69
N THR A 348 -0.27 2.80 14.31
CA THR A 348 0.27 3.08 12.97
C THR A 348 1.82 3.06 12.92
N VAL A 349 2.47 2.64 14.01
CA VAL A 349 3.95 2.51 14.06
C VAL A 349 4.39 1.06 14.03
#